data_0029133c43b980533a472811e27771f2
#
_entry.id   0029133c43b980533a472811e27771f2
#
_cell.length_a   1.000
_cell.length_b   1.000
_cell.length_c   1.000
_cell.angle_alpha   90.00
_cell.angle_beta   90.00
_cell.angle_gamma   90.00
#
_symmetry.space_group_name_H-M   'P 1'
#
loop_
_entity.id
_entity.type
_entity.pdbx_description
1 polymer ?
#
loop_
_entity_poly.entity_id
_entity_poly.type
_entity_poly.pdbx_seq_one_letter_code
_entity_poly.pdbx_strand_id
1 'polypeptide(L)'
;MNLATKYLGLTLDNPLVVGASPFCDNIAAARQLQDAGAAAIVMRSLFEEQIDAEQRALLHHVEGPAEATAEATSFFPGFSEYQLTPDNYLRQITHLKQSLTIPVIASLNGCRPGGWTDYAQRFEAAGADAIELNLYQLVTDRTVAGDQIEADMLETVG
;
A
#
# COMPACT_ATOMS: atom_id res chain seq x y z
N MET A 1 20.23 -21.07 -19.01
CA MET A 1 20.54 -20.95 -17.56
C MET A 1 19.18 -20.92 -16.84
N ASN A 2 18.99 -21.76 -15.81
CA ASN A 2 17.76 -21.71 -15.03
C ASN A 2 17.91 -20.58 -13.97
N LEU A 3 17.07 -19.54 -14.01
CA LEU A 3 17.07 -18.42 -13.10
C LEU A 3 15.93 -18.49 -12.08
N ALA A 4 15.15 -19.60 -12.07
CA ALA A 4 14.04 -19.77 -11.15
C ALA A 4 14.52 -19.64 -9.69
N THR A 5 13.78 -18.88 -8.91
CA THR A 5 14.10 -18.59 -7.50
C THR A 5 12.86 -18.69 -6.63
N LYS A 6 13.06 -18.80 -5.31
CA LYS A 6 11.98 -18.74 -4.34
C LYS A 6 12.06 -17.45 -3.55
N TYR A 7 10.92 -16.76 -3.44
CA TYR A 7 10.78 -15.52 -2.68
C TYR A 7 9.39 -15.47 -2.04
N LEU A 8 9.29 -15.19 -0.75
CA LEU A 8 8.04 -15.12 0.03
C LEU A 8 7.15 -16.38 -0.13
N GLY A 9 7.76 -17.57 -0.26
CA GLY A 9 7.02 -18.81 -0.55
C GLY A 9 6.58 -18.98 -2.00
N LEU A 10 6.72 -17.96 -2.84
CA LEU A 10 6.40 -17.97 -4.26
C LEU A 10 7.56 -18.55 -5.07
N THR A 11 7.25 -19.24 -6.16
CA THR A 11 8.25 -19.67 -7.15
C THR A 11 8.22 -18.68 -8.30
N LEU A 12 9.32 -17.97 -8.49
CA LEU A 12 9.51 -16.98 -9.55
C LEU A 12 10.36 -17.54 -10.66
N ASP A 13 10.06 -17.21 -11.92
CA ASP A 13 10.82 -17.66 -13.09
C ASP A 13 12.25 -17.11 -13.12
N ASN A 14 12.46 -15.97 -12.48
CA ASN A 14 13.75 -15.31 -12.33
C ASN A 14 13.73 -14.35 -11.12
N PRO A 15 14.87 -13.80 -10.67
CA PRO A 15 14.92 -12.91 -9.50
C PRO A 15 14.55 -11.45 -9.78
N LEU A 16 14.06 -11.09 -10.97
CA LEU A 16 13.73 -9.72 -11.32
C LEU A 16 12.34 -9.36 -10.80
N VAL A 17 12.28 -8.62 -9.71
CA VAL A 17 11.06 -8.08 -9.13
C VAL A 17 11.01 -6.58 -9.36
N VAL A 18 9.90 -6.09 -9.90
CA VAL A 18 9.67 -4.64 -10.06
C VAL A 18 9.33 -4.07 -8.68
N GLY A 19 10.15 -3.14 -8.20
CA GLY A 19 9.92 -2.45 -6.94
C GLY A 19 8.74 -1.47 -7.01
N ALA A 20 8.32 -1.02 -5.83
CA ALA A 20 7.24 -0.05 -5.68
C ALA A 20 7.48 1.20 -6.52
N SER A 21 6.63 1.41 -7.52
CA SER A 21 6.77 2.52 -8.47
C SER A 21 5.42 2.89 -9.09
N PRO A 22 5.28 4.10 -9.67
CA PRO A 22 4.06 4.51 -10.38
C PRO A 22 3.71 3.64 -11.59
N PHE A 23 4.65 2.87 -12.13
CA PHE A 23 4.38 1.95 -13.24
C PHE A 23 3.38 0.84 -12.87
N CYS A 24 3.31 0.47 -11.60
CA CYS A 24 2.36 -0.51 -11.10
C CYS A 24 0.93 0.04 -10.96
N ASP A 25 0.72 1.36 -11.07
CA ASP A 25 -0.60 1.98 -11.00
C ASP A 25 -1.38 1.83 -12.31
N ASN A 26 -0.68 1.59 -13.42
CA ASN A 26 -1.26 1.48 -14.75
C ASN A 26 -1.17 0.03 -15.26
N ILE A 27 -2.33 -0.58 -15.54
CA ILE A 27 -2.41 -1.97 -16.01
C ILE A 27 -1.61 -2.20 -17.29
N ALA A 28 -1.63 -1.26 -18.25
CA ALA A 28 -0.89 -1.40 -19.48
C ALA A 28 0.63 -1.37 -19.24
N ALA A 29 1.10 -0.49 -18.36
CA ALA A 29 2.51 -0.45 -17.98
C ALA A 29 2.93 -1.72 -17.21
N ALA A 30 2.09 -2.21 -16.28
CA ALA A 30 2.36 -3.45 -15.56
C ALA A 30 2.45 -4.67 -16.49
N ARG A 31 1.60 -4.75 -17.54
CA ARG A 31 1.71 -5.78 -18.59
C ARG A 31 3.01 -5.68 -19.37
N GLN A 32 3.42 -4.47 -19.75
CA GLN A 32 4.70 -4.27 -20.44
C GLN A 32 5.89 -4.72 -19.58
N LEU A 33 5.85 -4.50 -18.28
CA LEU A 33 6.87 -4.99 -17.35
C LEU A 33 6.90 -6.52 -17.29
N GLN A 34 5.73 -7.16 -17.22
CA GLN A 34 5.64 -8.62 -17.32
C GLN A 34 6.19 -9.14 -18.64
N ASP A 35 5.79 -8.54 -19.78
CA ASP A 35 6.25 -8.94 -21.12
C ASP A 35 7.77 -8.72 -21.29
N ALA A 36 8.34 -7.75 -20.57
CA ALA A 36 9.77 -7.51 -20.52
C ALA A 36 10.53 -8.51 -19.62
N GLY A 37 9.82 -9.43 -18.94
CA GLY A 37 10.40 -10.51 -18.15
C GLY A 37 10.43 -10.28 -16.64
N ALA A 38 9.68 -9.32 -16.11
CA ALA A 38 9.49 -9.20 -14.65
C ALA A 38 8.83 -10.47 -14.11
N ALA A 39 9.37 -11.01 -13.01
CA ALA A 39 8.85 -12.21 -12.38
C ALA A 39 7.84 -11.95 -11.25
N ALA A 40 7.78 -10.73 -10.74
CA ALA A 40 6.76 -10.23 -9.82
C ALA A 40 6.75 -8.70 -9.83
N ILE A 41 5.68 -8.10 -9.32
CA ILE A 41 5.60 -6.66 -9.10
C ILE A 41 5.24 -6.36 -7.65
N VAL A 42 5.83 -5.29 -7.10
CA VAL A 42 5.45 -4.69 -5.82
C VAL A 42 4.68 -3.41 -6.09
N MET A 43 3.50 -3.28 -5.54
CA MET A 43 2.69 -2.08 -5.66
C MET A 43 3.27 -0.94 -4.81
N ARG A 44 2.91 0.31 -5.11
CA ARG A 44 3.22 1.44 -4.22
C ARG A 44 2.61 1.20 -2.85
N SER A 45 3.31 1.63 -1.81
CA SER A 45 2.83 1.45 -0.44
C SER A 45 1.58 2.29 -0.17
N LEU A 46 0.61 1.68 0.48
CA LEU A 46 -0.46 2.37 1.17
C LEU A 46 0.06 2.83 2.54
N PHE A 47 -0.24 4.04 2.96
CA PHE A 47 0.22 4.60 4.22
C PHE A 47 -0.89 4.56 5.27
N GLU A 48 -0.58 4.01 6.45
CA GLU A 48 -1.52 3.93 7.57
C GLU A 48 -2.05 5.32 7.97
N GLU A 49 -1.19 6.34 7.92
CA GLU A 49 -1.58 7.72 8.22
C GLU A 49 -2.59 8.29 7.22
N GLN A 50 -2.49 7.92 5.95
CA GLN A 50 -3.46 8.34 4.92
C GLN A 50 -4.83 7.73 5.18
N ILE A 51 -4.84 6.47 5.59
CA ILE A 51 -6.06 5.74 5.95
C ILE A 51 -6.77 6.43 7.12
N ASP A 52 -6.03 6.74 8.18
CA ASP A 52 -6.54 7.43 9.35
C ASP A 52 -7.06 8.84 9.01
N ALA A 53 -6.34 9.56 8.15
CA ALA A 53 -6.75 10.89 7.72
C ALA A 53 -8.08 10.85 6.95
N GLU A 54 -8.28 9.87 6.07
CA GLU A 54 -9.54 9.70 5.34
C GLU A 54 -10.70 9.31 6.27
N GLN A 55 -10.47 8.40 7.21
CA GLN A 55 -11.49 8.00 8.19
C GLN A 55 -11.92 9.19 9.05
N ARG A 56 -10.98 10.02 9.50
CA ARG A 56 -11.28 11.25 10.27
C ARG A 56 -12.02 12.27 9.43
N ALA A 57 -11.65 12.44 8.15
CA ALA A 57 -12.34 13.37 7.25
C ALA A 57 -13.79 12.93 7.02
N LEU A 58 -14.04 11.64 6.82
CA LEU A 58 -15.39 11.08 6.70
C LEU A 58 -16.23 11.32 7.98
N LEU A 59 -15.67 11.08 9.15
CA LEU A 59 -16.36 11.33 10.43
C LEU A 59 -16.68 12.81 10.62
N HIS A 60 -15.76 13.71 10.23
CA HIS A 60 -15.97 15.16 10.34
C HIS A 60 -17.04 15.67 9.38
N HIS A 61 -17.22 15.05 8.20
CA HIS A 61 -18.29 15.37 7.27
C HIS A 61 -19.66 14.84 7.71
N VAL A 62 -19.69 13.76 8.48
CA VAL A 62 -20.96 13.18 9.00
C VAL A 62 -21.44 13.92 10.26
N GLU A 63 -20.51 14.45 11.09
CA GLU A 63 -20.84 15.12 12.34
C GLU A 63 -20.84 16.66 12.26
N GLY A 64 -20.40 17.23 11.14
CA GLY A 64 -20.39 18.68 10.94
C GLY A 64 -21.78 19.26 10.73
N PRO A 65 -22.11 20.44 11.32
CA PRO A 65 -23.41 21.05 11.15
C PRO A 65 -23.67 21.39 9.67
N ALA A 66 -24.88 21.10 9.21
CA ALA A 66 -25.36 21.32 7.84
C ALA A 66 -25.47 22.82 7.42
N GLU A 67 -24.83 23.72 8.14
CA GLU A 67 -24.89 25.17 7.94
C GLU A 67 -23.55 25.82 7.54
N ALA A 68 -22.63 25.10 6.90
CA ALA A 68 -21.49 25.74 6.26
C ALA A 68 -21.90 26.17 4.85
N THR A 69 -22.02 27.48 4.65
CA THR A 69 -22.38 28.20 3.44
C THR A 69 -21.83 27.59 2.14
N ALA A 70 -22.71 27.45 1.14
CA ALA A 70 -22.48 26.86 -0.19
C ALA A 70 -21.36 27.52 -1.04
N GLU A 71 -20.72 28.57 -0.57
CA GLU A 71 -19.66 29.31 -1.28
C GLU A 71 -18.23 28.79 -0.99
N ALA A 72 -18.03 27.96 0.04
CA ALA A 72 -16.68 27.50 0.40
C ALA A 72 -16.19 26.25 -0.38
N THR A 73 -17.07 25.59 -1.13
CA THR A 73 -16.75 24.31 -1.79
C THR A 73 -16.06 24.45 -3.16
N SER A 74 -15.93 25.67 -3.71
CA SER A 74 -15.36 25.88 -5.05
C SER A 74 -13.88 26.32 -5.08
N PHE A 75 -13.25 26.57 -3.92
CA PHE A 75 -11.88 27.12 -3.85
C PHE A 75 -10.73 26.11 -3.72
N PHE A 76 -11.03 24.85 -3.50
CA PHE A 76 -10.00 23.82 -3.51
C PHE A 76 -10.00 23.09 -4.85
N PRO A 77 -8.89 23.10 -5.60
CA PRO A 77 -8.76 22.25 -6.78
C PRO A 77 -9.01 20.81 -6.35
N GLY A 78 -9.87 20.10 -7.10
CA GLY A 78 -10.25 18.74 -6.78
C GLY A 78 -9.01 17.84 -6.62
N PHE A 79 -8.76 17.41 -5.40
CA PHE A 79 -7.69 16.46 -5.04
C PHE A 79 -7.98 15.03 -5.57
N SER A 80 -8.89 14.88 -6.54
CA SER A 80 -9.49 13.58 -6.87
C SER A 80 -8.67 12.66 -7.75
N GLU A 81 -7.54 13.09 -8.33
CA GLU A 81 -6.83 12.25 -9.32
C GLU A 81 -5.61 11.48 -8.78
N TYR A 82 -5.15 11.71 -7.56
CA TYR A 82 -3.93 11.10 -7.03
C TYR A 82 -3.99 10.54 -5.61
N GLN A 83 -5.16 10.48 -4.98
CA GLN A 83 -5.26 9.85 -3.67
C GLN A 83 -5.40 8.33 -3.82
N LEU A 84 -4.40 7.62 -3.34
CA LEU A 84 -4.40 6.17 -3.21
C LEU A 84 -5.30 5.79 -2.03
N THR A 85 -6.62 5.95 -2.21
CA THR A 85 -7.56 5.54 -1.16
C THR A 85 -7.48 4.03 -0.95
N PRO A 86 -7.75 3.53 0.26
CA PRO A 86 -7.75 2.09 0.52
C PRO A 86 -8.61 1.31 -0.46
N ASP A 87 -9.80 1.81 -0.78
CA ASP A 87 -10.72 1.15 -1.71
C ASP A 87 -10.20 1.15 -3.16
N ASN A 88 -9.53 2.23 -3.57
CA ASN A 88 -8.87 2.28 -4.88
C ASN A 88 -7.71 1.30 -4.94
N TYR A 89 -6.96 1.19 -3.85
CA TYR A 89 -5.84 0.26 -3.73
C TYR A 89 -6.30 -1.21 -3.86
N LEU A 90 -7.34 -1.60 -3.14
CA LEU A 90 -7.94 -2.95 -3.21
C LEU A 90 -8.45 -3.27 -4.62
N ARG A 91 -9.13 -2.31 -5.26
CA ARG A 91 -9.56 -2.46 -6.66
C ARG A 91 -8.37 -2.63 -7.60
N GLN A 92 -7.29 -1.89 -7.37
CA GLN A 92 -6.07 -2.00 -8.18
C GLN A 92 -5.42 -3.37 -8.04
N ILE A 93 -5.33 -3.94 -6.82
CA ILE A 93 -4.87 -5.33 -6.62
C ILE A 93 -5.70 -6.27 -7.50
N THR A 94 -7.03 -6.21 -7.38
CA THR A 94 -7.94 -7.09 -8.14
C THR A 94 -7.74 -6.94 -9.66
N HIS A 95 -7.60 -5.72 -10.17
CA HIS A 95 -7.40 -5.47 -11.60
C HIS A 95 -6.04 -5.99 -12.08
N LEU A 96 -4.97 -5.80 -11.30
CA LEU A 96 -3.66 -6.34 -11.63
C LEU A 96 -3.69 -7.87 -11.65
N LYS A 97 -4.30 -8.50 -10.66
CA LYS A 97 -4.44 -9.97 -10.60
C LYS A 97 -5.25 -10.56 -11.75
N GLN A 98 -6.27 -9.85 -12.23
CA GLN A 98 -7.04 -10.26 -13.41
C GLN A 98 -6.25 -10.07 -14.72
N SER A 99 -5.25 -9.19 -14.72
CA SER A 99 -4.55 -8.74 -15.91
C SER A 99 -3.18 -9.37 -16.09
N LEU A 100 -2.54 -9.82 -15.02
CA LEU A 100 -1.19 -10.35 -14.98
C LEU A 100 -1.19 -11.83 -14.60
N THR A 101 -0.15 -12.54 -15.04
CA THR A 101 0.10 -13.93 -14.63
C THR A 101 1.21 -14.05 -13.58
N ILE A 102 1.97 -12.98 -13.40
CA ILE A 102 3.03 -12.91 -12.37
C ILE A 102 2.45 -12.48 -11.02
N PRO A 103 3.11 -12.82 -9.90
CA PRO A 103 2.70 -12.40 -8.58
C PRO A 103 2.60 -10.88 -8.41
N VAL A 104 1.58 -10.46 -7.68
CA VAL A 104 1.33 -9.08 -7.25
C VAL A 104 1.51 -9.00 -5.74
N ILE A 105 2.49 -8.20 -5.32
CA ILE A 105 2.84 -8.00 -3.91
C ILE A 105 2.26 -6.64 -3.50
N ALA A 106 1.31 -6.66 -2.56
CA ALA A 106 0.79 -5.42 -1.98
C ALA A 106 1.80 -4.84 -0.98
N SER A 107 1.88 -3.53 -0.87
CA SER A 107 2.80 -2.86 0.05
C SER A 107 2.06 -1.93 0.99
N LEU A 108 2.41 -1.98 2.26
CA LEU A 108 1.83 -1.18 3.34
C LEU A 108 2.95 -0.57 4.19
N ASN A 109 2.85 0.71 4.46
CA ASN A 109 3.63 1.35 5.51
C ASN A 109 2.83 1.28 6.81
N GLY A 110 3.28 0.44 7.75
CA GLY A 110 2.71 0.28 9.08
C GLY A 110 3.61 0.89 10.13
N CYS A 111 3.04 1.63 11.06
CA CYS A 111 3.79 2.25 12.15
C CYS A 111 3.24 1.89 13.54
N ARG A 112 2.14 1.16 13.63
CA ARG A 112 1.51 0.79 14.90
C ARG A 112 1.29 -0.71 15.02
N PRO A 113 1.49 -1.29 16.23
CA PRO A 113 1.19 -2.68 16.49
C PRO A 113 -0.28 -3.00 16.14
N GLY A 114 -0.50 -4.04 15.33
CA GLY A 114 -1.82 -4.53 14.96
C GLY A 114 -2.60 -3.69 13.95
N GLY A 115 -2.20 -2.46 13.65
CA GLY A 115 -2.91 -1.58 12.72
C GLY A 115 -2.91 -2.10 11.28
N TRP A 116 -1.90 -2.85 10.90
CA TRP A 116 -1.72 -3.37 9.54
C TRP A 116 -2.45 -4.69 9.27
N THR A 117 -2.84 -5.45 10.30
CA THR A 117 -3.39 -6.81 10.15
C THR A 117 -4.72 -6.84 9.40
N ASP A 118 -5.60 -5.87 9.64
CA ASP A 118 -6.87 -5.74 8.94
C ASP A 118 -6.64 -5.47 7.44
N TYR A 119 -5.63 -4.67 7.11
CA TYR A 119 -5.27 -4.41 5.72
C TYR A 119 -4.62 -5.62 5.06
N ALA A 120 -3.81 -6.39 5.79
CA ALA A 120 -3.26 -7.64 5.30
C ALA A 120 -4.36 -8.60 4.85
N GLN A 121 -5.41 -8.77 5.67
CA GLN A 121 -6.58 -9.59 5.33
C GLN A 121 -7.33 -9.05 4.10
N ARG A 122 -7.49 -7.73 4.00
CA ARG A 122 -8.15 -7.10 2.85
C ARG A 122 -7.33 -7.26 1.56
N PHE A 123 -5.99 -7.17 1.63
CA PHE A 123 -5.11 -7.39 0.49
C PHE A 123 -5.17 -8.84 0.01
N GLU A 124 -5.16 -9.79 0.94
CA GLU A 124 -5.36 -11.21 0.64
C GLU A 124 -6.73 -11.45 -0.04
N ALA A 125 -7.80 -10.88 0.52
CA ALA A 125 -9.15 -10.99 -0.05
C ALA A 125 -9.25 -10.34 -1.45
N ALA A 126 -8.48 -9.28 -1.73
CA ALA A 126 -8.38 -8.65 -3.05
C ALA A 126 -7.54 -9.45 -4.05
N GLY A 127 -6.79 -10.47 -3.57
CA GLY A 127 -6.03 -11.41 -4.39
C GLY A 127 -4.52 -11.15 -4.44
N ALA A 128 -3.95 -10.35 -3.54
CA ALA A 128 -2.51 -10.19 -3.43
C ALA A 128 -1.84 -11.54 -3.11
N ASP A 129 -0.70 -11.83 -3.75
CA ASP A 129 0.04 -13.07 -3.55
C ASP A 129 0.98 -13.02 -2.34
N ALA A 130 1.37 -11.82 -1.95
CA ALA A 130 2.20 -11.55 -0.77
C ALA A 130 2.02 -10.10 -0.33
N ILE A 131 2.56 -9.79 0.84
CA ILE A 131 2.53 -8.45 1.44
C ILE A 131 3.95 -8.03 1.79
N GLU A 132 4.31 -6.81 1.40
CA GLU A 132 5.48 -6.10 1.87
C GLU A 132 5.03 -5.16 3.00
N LEU A 133 5.53 -5.37 4.20
CA LEU A 133 5.30 -4.46 5.33
C LEU A 133 6.55 -3.61 5.54
N ASN A 134 6.42 -2.32 5.27
CA ASN A 134 7.46 -1.35 5.57
C ASN A 134 7.23 -0.79 6.97
N LEU A 135 8.13 -1.11 7.88
CA LEU A 135 8.17 -0.50 9.20
C LEU A 135 8.91 0.82 9.10
N TYR A 136 8.17 1.90 9.14
CA TYR A 136 8.69 3.23 8.99
C TYR A 136 8.31 4.08 10.19
N GLN A 137 9.30 4.48 10.98
CA GLN A 137 9.12 5.39 12.10
C GLN A 137 10.10 6.55 12.00
N LEU A 138 9.57 7.78 11.93
CA LEU A 138 10.39 8.97 12.02
C LEU A 138 10.59 9.32 13.49
N VAL A 139 11.76 8.99 14.04
CA VAL A 139 12.10 9.30 15.42
C VAL A 139 12.56 10.75 15.52
N THR A 140 11.68 11.60 16.02
CA THR A 140 11.96 13.03 16.26
C THR A 140 12.42 13.32 17.69
N ASP A 141 12.16 12.42 18.62
CA ASP A 141 12.61 12.53 20.02
C ASP A 141 14.03 11.99 20.18
N ARG A 142 14.96 12.87 20.51
CA ARG A 142 16.39 12.57 20.68
C ARG A 142 16.70 11.78 21.96
N THR A 143 15.72 11.60 22.85
CA THR A 143 15.86 10.86 24.10
C THR A 143 15.52 9.38 23.96
N VAL A 144 14.86 8.98 22.86
CA VAL A 144 14.53 7.59 22.58
C VAL A 144 15.78 6.83 22.15
N ALA A 145 16.11 5.77 22.86
CA ALA A 145 17.25 4.92 22.57
C ALA A 145 16.94 3.98 21.37
N GLY A 146 17.99 3.57 20.63
CA GLY A 146 17.82 2.73 19.44
C GLY A 146 17.22 1.36 19.73
N ASP A 147 17.57 0.77 20.87
CA ASP A 147 17.02 -0.52 21.33
C ASP A 147 15.50 -0.45 21.61
N GLN A 148 14.99 0.71 22.06
CA GLN A 148 13.55 0.91 22.21
C GLN A 148 12.86 0.94 20.85
N ILE A 149 13.45 1.60 19.84
CA ILE A 149 12.90 1.65 18.48
C ILE A 149 12.85 0.24 17.86
N GLU A 150 13.91 -0.54 18.04
CA GLU A 150 13.96 -1.93 17.57
C GLU A 150 12.89 -2.79 18.26
N ALA A 151 12.69 -2.61 19.57
CA ALA A 151 11.65 -3.32 20.31
C ALA A 151 10.24 -2.96 19.80
N ASP A 152 9.97 -1.69 19.55
CA ASP A 152 8.69 -1.21 19.00
C ASP A 152 8.42 -1.78 17.59
N MET A 153 9.46 -1.85 16.75
CA MET A 153 9.36 -2.48 15.43
C MET A 153 9.06 -3.98 15.53
N LEU A 154 9.72 -4.69 16.45
CA LEU A 154 9.46 -6.12 16.68
C LEU A 154 8.03 -6.34 17.21
N GLU A 155 7.53 -5.50 18.10
CA GLU A 155 6.15 -5.56 18.59
C GLU A 155 5.14 -5.33 17.47
N THR A 156 5.47 -4.49 16.49
CA THR A 156 4.60 -4.23 15.34
C THR A 156 4.42 -5.46 14.44
N VAL A 157 5.45 -6.28 14.32
CA VAL A 157 5.43 -7.50 13.46
C VAL A 157 4.86 -8.72 14.19
N GLY A 158 5.06 -8.81 15.49
CA GLY A 158 4.82 -10.00 16.30
C GLY A 158 3.46 -10.20 16.83
#